data_68e2397201d0a5ad7942645f0a612fd2
#
_entry.id   68e2397201d0a5ad7942645f0a612fd2
#
_cell.length_a   1.000
_cell.length_b   1.000
_cell.length_c   1.000
_cell.angle_alpha   90.00
_cell.angle_beta   90.00
_cell.angle_gamma   90.00
#
_symmetry.space_group_name_H-M   'P 1'
#
loop_
_entity.id
_entity.type
_entity.pdbx_description
1 polymer ?
#
loop_
_entity_poly.entity_id
_entity_poly.type
_entity_poly.pdbx_seq_one_letter_code
_entity_poly.pdbx_strand_id
1 'polypeptide(L)'
;MAAVEIDLSAIRRGVVVAPAGCGKTQLITDALARHAGAKPILVLTHTNAGVAALRGRLERMGVKPAGYRAATLDGFAIRLISTFPERSGHDPRIVNGPRPNYEAIRDAAARLVAAGHVHDILAASYERLFVDEYQDCSIRQHALVTWLAQSLPIAVVGDPFQSIFGFGGDRLADWQTEVVAFFPVEGELTTPWRWINAGAADLGSWFLSIRAELARGAAIDLRRAPAAVQWVQLDGRRDNALRLAAAAVEAPGDTKVLIIGDSNDPRGQRQFARQINGAVTVEAVDLRDLTDFGVSLDLRNANALSVVSAFAENLMSNFSAEDLVRSTASSRAGTLGRALSDMEQAAVVFEEKRTLPAVVDLLVAINRAGGVRCYRPAVLAAAQRALQLAGSLGGLSFRDATVAIREQSRLVGRPLARRSVGSTLLLKGLEADISVILNAGAMNARNLYVAMTRGSRRVLVCSASPILNPAW
;
A
#
# COMPACT_ATOMS: atom_id res chain seq x y z
N MET A 1 16.52 32.21 10.24
CA MET A 1 15.11 32.42 10.60
C MET A 1 14.63 31.13 11.25
N ALA A 2 14.15 31.17 12.49
CA ALA A 2 13.53 30.02 13.12
C ALA A 2 12.32 29.62 12.27
N ALA A 3 12.21 28.31 11.93
CA ALA A 3 11.04 27.79 11.23
C ALA A 3 9.81 28.15 12.08
N VAL A 4 8.82 28.80 11.49
CA VAL A 4 7.55 29.07 12.17
C VAL A 4 6.96 27.69 12.49
N GLU A 5 6.87 27.36 13.77
CA GLU A 5 6.32 26.10 14.23
C GLU A 5 4.80 26.14 14.00
N ILE A 6 4.32 25.35 13.02
CA ILE A 6 2.90 25.29 12.70
C ILE A 6 2.18 24.53 13.81
N ASP A 7 1.27 25.19 14.51
CA ASP A 7 0.41 24.55 15.49
C ASP A 7 -0.94 24.16 14.87
N LEU A 8 -1.09 22.85 14.56
CA LEU A 8 -2.37 22.32 14.05
C LEU A 8 -3.56 22.59 14.99
N SER A 9 -3.28 22.74 16.29
CA SER A 9 -4.33 22.98 17.29
C SER A 9 -4.86 24.42 17.25
N ALA A 10 -4.12 25.35 16.68
CA ALA A 10 -4.57 26.73 16.49
C ALA A 10 -5.41 26.91 15.22
N ILE A 11 -5.31 26.00 14.25
CA ILE A 11 -6.01 26.11 12.96
C ILE A 11 -7.50 25.83 13.16
N ARG A 12 -8.33 26.81 12.81
CA ARG A 12 -9.79 26.64 12.83
C ARG A 12 -10.30 25.96 11.57
N ARG A 13 -9.80 26.33 10.40
CA ARG A 13 -10.07 25.73 9.10
C ARG A 13 -8.93 26.05 8.15
N GLY A 14 -8.14 25.07 7.80
CA GLY A 14 -7.00 25.32 6.92
C GLY A 14 -6.27 24.07 6.49
N VAL A 15 -5.36 24.24 5.54
CA VAL A 15 -4.48 23.18 5.02
C VAL A 15 -3.02 23.49 5.30
N VAL A 16 -2.29 22.48 5.76
CA VAL A 16 -0.82 22.51 5.83
C VAL A 16 -0.26 21.68 4.68
N VAL A 17 0.53 22.32 3.82
CA VAL A 17 1.25 21.63 2.74
C VAL A 17 2.49 20.96 3.35
N ALA A 18 2.58 19.66 3.18
CA ALA A 18 3.64 18.86 3.79
C ALA A 18 4.33 17.96 2.75
N PRO A 19 5.39 18.46 2.08
CA PRO A 19 6.17 17.67 1.13
C PRO A 19 6.65 16.34 1.72
N ALA A 20 6.98 15.38 0.83
CA ALA A 20 7.50 14.09 1.25
C ALA A 20 8.63 14.26 2.27
N GLY A 21 8.60 13.46 3.36
CA GLY A 21 9.68 13.45 4.35
C GLY A 21 9.82 14.69 5.22
N CYS A 22 8.94 15.70 5.10
CA CYS A 22 9.00 16.94 5.89
C CYS A 22 8.28 16.86 7.24
N GLY A 23 7.90 15.67 7.70
CA GLY A 23 7.38 15.50 9.06
C GLY A 23 5.86 15.61 9.22
N LYS A 24 5.07 15.41 8.15
CA LYS A 24 3.60 15.44 8.19
C LYS A 24 2.99 14.64 9.35
N THR A 25 3.34 13.35 9.47
CA THR A 25 2.84 12.49 10.54
C THR A 25 3.36 12.93 11.92
N GLN A 26 4.59 13.48 11.99
CA GLN A 26 5.14 14.04 13.22
C GLN A 26 4.31 15.25 13.69
N LEU A 27 3.98 16.15 12.78
CA LEU A 27 3.16 17.33 13.08
C LEU A 27 1.81 16.94 13.72
N ILE A 28 1.14 15.91 13.15
CA ILE A 28 -0.12 15.38 13.70
C ILE A 28 0.12 14.74 15.08
N THR A 29 1.15 13.90 15.23
CA THR A 29 1.42 13.22 16.50
C THR A 29 1.84 14.19 17.60
N ASP A 30 2.57 15.26 17.29
CA ASP A 30 2.96 16.29 18.25
C ASP A 30 1.74 17.09 18.72
N ALA A 31 0.82 17.42 17.82
CA ALA A 31 -0.43 18.07 18.19
C ALA A 31 -1.28 17.18 19.12
N LEU A 32 -1.35 15.86 18.85
CA LEU A 32 -2.05 14.90 19.70
C LEU A 32 -1.34 14.68 21.05
N ALA A 33 -0.02 14.72 21.09
CA ALA A 33 0.75 14.60 22.34
C ALA A 33 0.56 15.80 23.26
N ARG A 34 0.43 17.01 22.69
CA ARG A 34 0.17 18.24 23.44
C ARG A 34 -1.30 18.42 23.83
N HIS A 35 -2.20 17.58 23.29
CA HIS A 35 -3.63 17.74 23.53
C HIS A 35 -3.99 17.39 24.98
N ALA A 36 -4.57 18.36 25.69
CA ALA A 36 -5.04 18.23 27.07
C ALA A 36 -6.55 18.49 27.22
N GLY A 37 -7.29 18.58 26.10
CA GLY A 37 -8.73 18.80 26.11
C GLY A 37 -9.52 17.61 26.66
N ALA A 38 -10.77 17.86 27.07
CA ALA A 38 -11.64 16.82 27.62
C ALA A 38 -12.19 15.86 26.56
N LYS A 39 -12.24 16.28 25.30
CA LYS A 39 -12.75 15.47 24.19
C LYS A 39 -11.59 14.98 23.31
N PRO A 40 -11.70 13.77 22.74
CA PRO A 40 -10.66 13.30 21.81
C PRO A 40 -10.61 14.10 20.52
N ILE A 41 -9.43 14.19 19.93
CA ILE A 41 -9.25 14.67 18.55
C ILE A 41 -9.58 13.52 17.59
N LEU A 42 -10.44 13.78 16.60
CA LEU A 42 -10.68 12.83 15.50
C LEU A 42 -9.56 12.96 14.47
N VAL A 43 -8.95 11.83 14.07
CA VAL A 43 -7.94 11.80 13.01
C VAL A 43 -8.40 10.85 11.92
N LEU A 44 -8.54 11.37 10.71
CA LEU A 44 -8.95 10.60 9.54
C LEU A 44 -7.79 10.49 8.54
N THR A 45 -7.67 9.33 7.91
CA THR A 45 -6.71 9.04 6.84
C THR A 45 -7.33 8.11 5.80
N HIS A 46 -6.62 7.79 4.71
CA HIS A 46 -7.19 6.99 3.62
C HIS A 46 -7.09 5.48 3.84
N THR A 47 -6.09 4.99 4.58
CA THR A 47 -5.78 3.56 4.65
C THR A 47 -5.73 3.03 6.07
N ASN A 48 -6.12 1.76 6.26
CA ASN A 48 -5.95 1.08 7.54
C ASN A 48 -4.48 0.99 7.96
N ALA A 49 -3.56 0.87 7.00
CA ALA A 49 -2.13 0.91 7.26
C ALA A 49 -1.69 2.26 7.85
N GLY A 50 -2.23 3.38 7.33
CA GLY A 50 -2.02 4.72 7.89
C GLY A 50 -2.54 4.85 9.32
N VAL A 51 -3.75 4.33 9.58
CA VAL A 51 -4.32 4.28 10.94
C VAL A 51 -3.43 3.47 11.90
N ALA A 52 -2.97 2.29 11.47
CA ALA A 52 -2.11 1.43 12.28
C ALA A 52 -0.75 2.07 12.55
N ALA A 53 -0.13 2.68 11.54
CA ALA A 53 1.15 3.40 11.68
C ALA A 53 1.03 4.60 12.64
N LEU A 54 -0.04 5.38 12.53
CA LEU A 54 -0.33 6.49 13.43
C LEU A 54 -0.50 6.00 14.88
N ARG A 55 -1.31 4.98 15.10
CA ARG A 55 -1.53 4.40 16.44
C ARG A 55 -0.24 3.88 17.06
N GLY A 56 0.55 3.10 16.32
CA GLY A 56 1.82 2.58 16.82
C GLY A 56 2.85 3.69 17.12
N ARG A 57 2.79 4.82 16.42
CA ARG A 57 3.62 5.99 16.73
C ARG A 57 3.17 6.69 18.02
N LEU A 58 1.86 6.92 18.16
CA LEU A 58 1.27 7.54 19.35
C LEU A 58 1.51 6.71 20.60
N GLU A 59 1.40 5.38 20.50
CA GLU A 59 1.70 4.46 21.57
C GLU A 59 3.16 4.57 22.03
N ARG A 60 4.11 4.59 21.09
CA ARG A 60 5.54 4.78 21.39
C ARG A 60 5.84 6.14 22.04
N MET A 61 5.05 7.16 21.74
CA MET A 61 5.14 8.49 22.36
C MET A 61 4.38 8.60 23.68
N GLY A 62 3.73 7.52 24.14
CA GLY A 62 2.96 7.51 25.40
C GLY A 62 1.65 8.30 25.34
N VAL A 63 1.11 8.59 24.16
CA VAL A 63 -0.14 9.33 24.01
C VAL A 63 -1.32 8.45 24.41
N LYS A 64 -2.12 8.93 25.38
CA LYS A 64 -3.26 8.17 25.91
C LYS A 64 -4.32 7.93 24.82
N PRO A 65 -4.83 6.67 24.66
CA PRO A 65 -5.88 6.38 23.67
C PRO A 65 -7.18 7.16 23.86
N ALA A 66 -7.44 7.69 25.05
CA ALA A 66 -8.59 8.54 25.32
C ALA A 66 -8.52 9.88 24.60
N GLY A 67 -7.30 10.40 24.30
CA GLY A 67 -7.10 11.73 23.69
C GLY A 67 -7.34 11.77 22.18
N TYR A 68 -7.52 10.63 21.52
CA TYR A 68 -7.73 10.61 20.07
C TYR A 68 -8.64 9.46 19.60
N ARG A 69 -9.19 9.64 18.40
CA ARG A 69 -9.88 8.57 17.64
C ARG A 69 -9.34 8.56 16.22
N ALA A 70 -8.64 7.50 15.84
CA ALA A 70 -8.10 7.34 14.49
C ALA A 70 -8.92 6.34 13.68
N ALA A 71 -9.32 6.72 12.47
CA ALA A 71 -10.08 5.90 11.54
C ALA A 71 -9.72 6.24 10.08
N THR A 72 -10.16 5.39 9.14
CA THR A 72 -10.16 5.79 7.73
C THR A 72 -11.39 6.65 7.44
N LEU A 73 -11.31 7.51 6.41
CA LEU A 73 -12.45 8.33 5.96
C LEU A 73 -13.68 7.47 5.67
N ASP A 74 -13.49 6.39 4.92
CA ASP A 74 -14.59 5.48 4.58
C ASP A 74 -15.10 4.70 5.81
N GLY A 75 -14.21 4.28 6.70
CA GLY A 75 -14.59 3.63 7.95
C GLY A 75 -15.37 4.57 8.89
N PHE A 76 -15.01 5.84 8.90
CA PHE A 76 -15.78 6.86 9.62
C PHE A 76 -17.17 7.09 8.99
N ALA A 77 -17.23 7.20 7.65
CA ALA A 77 -18.48 7.36 6.91
C ALA A 77 -19.44 6.19 7.16
N ILE A 78 -18.96 4.94 7.05
CA ILE A 78 -19.73 3.73 7.35
C ILE A 78 -20.27 3.78 8.78
N ARG A 79 -19.38 4.04 9.76
CA ARG A 79 -19.81 4.09 11.16
C ARG A 79 -20.87 5.17 11.38
N LEU A 80 -20.71 6.35 10.77
CA LEU A 80 -21.62 7.47 10.94
C LEU A 80 -23.03 7.12 10.45
N ILE A 81 -23.18 6.63 9.21
CA ILE A 81 -24.50 6.26 8.65
C ILE A 81 -25.10 5.04 9.35
N SER A 82 -24.27 4.07 9.77
CA SER A 82 -24.75 2.89 10.51
C SER A 82 -25.19 3.21 11.93
N THR A 83 -24.61 4.25 12.56
CA THR A 83 -25.06 4.72 13.89
C THR A 83 -26.38 5.49 13.81
N PHE A 84 -26.63 6.16 12.69
CA PHE A 84 -27.84 6.99 12.48
C PHE A 84 -28.58 6.57 11.20
N PRO A 85 -29.05 5.31 11.09
CA PRO A 85 -29.62 4.78 9.85
C PRO A 85 -30.87 5.54 9.40
N GLU A 86 -31.78 5.86 10.32
CA GLU A 86 -33.00 6.61 10.00
C GLU A 86 -32.70 8.05 9.55
N ARG A 87 -31.76 8.74 10.22
CA ARG A 87 -31.39 10.12 9.87
C ARG A 87 -30.63 10.20 8.55
N SER A 88 -29.84 9.19 8.24
CA SER A 88 -29.09 9.12 6.97
C SER A 88 -29.96 8.67 5.80
N GLY A 89 -31.05 7.94 6.07
CA GLY A 89 -31.97 7.44 5.05
C GLY A 89 -31.32 6.55 3.99
N HIS A 90 -30.18 5.92 4.31
CA HIS A 90 -29.46 5.09 3.35
C HIS A 90 -30.04 3.68 3.26
N ASP A 91 -29.94 3.06 2.10
CA ASP A 91 -30.23 1.63 1.93
C ASP A 91 -29.14 0.81 2.65
N PRO A 92 -29.47 -0.02 3.64
CA PRO A 92 -28.51 -0.85 4.36
C PRO A 92 -27.65 -1.74 3.45
N ARG A 93 -28.13 -2.07 2.25
CA ARG A 93 -27.40 -2.90 1.28
C ARG A 93 -26.12 -2.23 0.76
N ILE A 94 -26.02 -0.90 0.80
CA ILE A 94 -24.78 -0.21 0.40
C ILE A 94 -23.61 -0.53 1.34
N VAL A 95 -23.87 -0.85 2.61
CA VAL A 95 -22.88 -1.23 3.62
C VAL A 95 -22.78 -2.75 3.73
N ASN A 96 -23.91 -3.45 3.85
CA ASN A 96 -23.99 -4.86 4.20
C ASN A 96 -24.06 -5.79 2.99
N GLY A 97 -24.03 -5.27 1.77
CA GLY A 97 -24.00 -6.05 0.54
C GLY A 97 -22.70 -6.85 0.38
N PRO A 98 -22.61 -7.77 -0.59
CA PRO A 98 -21.43 -8.58 -0.87
C PRO A 98 -20.18 -7.74 -1.15
N ARG A 99 -20.37 -6.52 -1.62
CA ARG A 99 -19.33 -5.49 -1.80
C ARG A 99 -19.92 -4.14 -1.37
N PRO A 100 -19.30 -3.45 -0.40
CA PRO A 100 -19.73 -2.12 0.01
C PRO A 100 -19.71 -1.15 -1.18
N ASN A 101 -20.77 -0.36 -1.33
CA ASN A 101 -20.82 0.71 -2.33
C ASN A 101 -20.25 1.99 -1.71
N TYR A 102 -18.93 2.17 -1.81
CA TYR A 102 -18.22 3.28 -1.18
C TYR A 102 -18.68 4.65 -1.68
N GLU A 103 -19.08 4.80 -2.95
CA GLU A 103 -19.59 6.06 -3.46
C GLU A 103 -20.90 6.45 -2.78
N ALA A 104 -21.85 5.52 -2.74
CA ALA A 104 -23.13 5.74 -2.07
C ALA A 104 -22.99 5.95 -0.56
N ILE A 105 -22.03 5.27 0.10
CA ILE A 105 -21.70 5.45 1.51
C ILE A 105 -21.20 6.87 1.78
N ARG A 106 -20.25 7.36 0.96
CA ARG A 106 -19.68 8.71 1.06
C ARG A 106 -20.75 9.78 0.87
N ASP A 107 -21.62 9.61 -0.14
CA ASP A 107 -22.73 10.50 -0.42
C ASP A 107 -23.76 10.51 0.72
N ALA A 108 -24.12 9.35 1.28
CA ALA A 108 -25.03 9.26 2.40
C ALA A 108 -24.48 9.95 3.66
N ALA A 109 -23.19 9.73 3.96
CA ALA A 109 -22.52 10.37 5.08
C ALA A 109 -22.43 11.90 4.90
N ALA A 110 -22.07 12.38 3.71
CA ALA A 110 -22.03 13.81 3.41
C ALA A 110 -23.41 14.46 3.57
N ARG A 111 -24.47 13.84 3.03
CA ARG A 111 -25.87 14.33 3.20
C ARG A 111 -26.30 14.36 4.66
N LEU A 112 -25.98 13.32 5.44
CA LEU A 112 -26.33 13.26 6.86
C LEU A 112 -25.71 14.43 7.66
N VAL A 113 -24.44 14.74 7.39
CA VAL A 113 -23.76 15.89 8.04
C VAL A 113 -24.31 17.21 7.52
N ALA A 114 -24.49 17.34 6.18
CA ALA A 114 -25.05 18.55 5.57
C ALA A 114 -26.44 18.94 6.10
N ALA A 115 -27.27 17.94 6.42
CA ALA A 115 -28.60 18.15 7.00
C ALA A 115 -28.59 18.68 8.45
N GLY A 116 -27.39 18.78 9.09
CA GLY A 116 -27.27 19.28 10.46
C GLY A 116 -27.65 18.30 11.56
N HIS A 117 -28.18 17.13 11.23
CA HIS A 117 -28.78 16.20 12.18
C HIS A 117 -27.79 15.60 13.20
N VAL A 118 -26.49 15.77 12.99
CA VAL A 118 -25.43 15.18 13.82
C VAL A 118 -24.40 16.21 14.30
N HIS A 119 -24.64 17.51 14.06
CA HIS A 119 -23.69 18.58 14.41
C HIS A 119 -23.41 18.61 15.92
N ASP A 120 -24.44 18.65 16.74
CA ASP A 120 -24.29 18.69 18.20
C ASP A 120 -23.62 17.43 18.73
N ILE A 121 -23.92 16.28 18.13
CA ILE A 121 -23.31 14.99 18.50
C ILE A 121 -21.81 15.00 18.16
N LEU A 122 -21.44 15.49 16.98
CA LEU A 122 -20.04 15.60 16.57
C LEU A 122 -19.27 16.58 17.47
N ALA A 123 -19.84 17.74 17.72
CA ALA A 123 -19.27 18.76 18.60
C ALA A 123 -19.16 18.29 20.06
N ALA A 124 -20.10 17.46 20.54
CA ALA A 124 -20.03 16.83 21.85
C ALA A 124 -18.99 15.73 21.93
N SER A 125 -18.75 15.00 20.81
CA SER A 125 -17.89 13.81 20.76
C SER A 125 -16.42 14.12 20.52
N TYR A 126 -16.10 15.21 19.80
CA TYR A 126 -14.73 15.52 19.36
C TYR A 126 -14.39 16.98 19.62
N GLU A 127 -13.09 17.21 19.94
CA GLU A 127 -12.54 18.56 20.08
C GLU A 127 -12.33 19.21 18.71
N ARG A 128 -11.76 18.47 17.78
CA ARG A 128 -11.44 18.87 16.41
C ARG A 128 -11.20 17.68 15.49
N LEU A 129 -10.99 17.94 14.21
CA LEU A 129 -10.66 16.98 13.20
C LEU A 129 -9.31 17.29 12.56
N PHE A 130 -8.43 16.29 12.47
CA PHE A 130 -7.27 16.29 11.58
C PHE A 130 -7.49 15.27 10.45
N VAL A 131 -7.14 15.66 9.22
CA VAL A 131 -7.19 14.73 8.08
C VAL A 131 -5.80 14.64 7.45
N ASP A 132 -5.23 13.43 7.47
CA ASP A 132 -3.92 13.12 6.89
C ASP A 132 -4.07 12.64 5.44
N GLU A 133 -3.02 12.83 4.62
CA GLU A 133 -2.98 12.45 3.20
C GLU A 133 -4.11 13.08 2.37
N TYR A 134 -4.45 14.34 2.64
CA TYR A 134 -5.63 14.97 2.05
C TYR A 134 -5.63 15.04 0.53
N GLN A 135 -4.48 15.01 -0.12
CA GLN A 135 -4.34 14.96 -1.57
C GLN A 135 -4.94 13.70 -2.23
N ASP A 136 -5.26 12.69 -1.43
CA ASP A 136 -5.89 11.45 -1.91
C ASP A 136 -7.41 11.43 -1.69
N CYS A 137 -7.99 12.52 -1.16
CA CYS A 137 -9.44 12.64 -0.99
C CYS A 137 -10.13 12.66 -2.35
N SER A 138 -11.11 11.78 -2.51
CA SER A 138 -12.06 11.92 -3.60
C SER A 138 -12.97 13.15 -3.38
N ILE A 139 -13.63 13.60 -4.44
CA ILE A 139 -14.57 14.73 -4.34
C ILE A 139 -15.68 14.47 -3.33
N ARG A 140 -16.15 13.23 -3.19
CA ARG A 140 -17.16 12.85 -2.20
C ARG A 140 -16.61 12.85 -0.78
N GLN A 141 -15.37 12.41 -0.59
CA GLN A 141 -14.68 12.50 0.72
C GLN A 141 -14.41 13.96 1.08
N HIS A 142 -13.98 14.78 0.12
CA HIS A 142 -13.82 16.21 0.30
C HIS A 142 -15.15 16.87 0.73
N ALA A 143 -16.27 16.55 0.07
CA ALA A 143 -17.60 17.04 0.45
C ALA A 143 -17.95 16.64 1.89
N LEU A 144 -17.70 15.40 2.31
CA LEU A 144 -17.93 14.99 3.70
C LEU A 144 -17.10 15.84 4.68
N VAL A 145 -15.80 16.04 4.41
CA VAL A 145 -14.91 16.82 5.29
C VAL A 145 -15.30 18.30 5.32
N THR A 146 -15.73 18.87 4.19
CA THR A 146 -16.21 20.26 4.15
C THR A 146 -17.46 20.47 5.00
N TRP A 147 -18.40 19.52 5.00
CA TRP A 147 -19.58 19.57 5.87
C TRP A 147 -19.21 19.38 7.35
N LEU A 148 -18.24 18.52 7.68
CA LEU A 148 -17.74 18.37 9.05
C LEU A 148 -17.13 19.68 9.60
N ALA A 149 -16.62 20.56 8.74
CA ALA A 149 -16.08 21.87 9.15
C ALA A 149 -17.12 22.84 9.72
N GLN A 150 -18.40 22.54 9.58
CA GLN A 150 -19.47 23.29 10.24
C GLN A 150 -19.63 22.90 11.72
N SER A 151 -19.18 21.70 12.10
CA SER A 151 -19.31 21.19 13.46
C SER A 151 -18.02 21.24 14.25
N LEU A 152 -16.86 21.15 13.59
CA LEU A 152 -15.55 20.98 14.21
C LEU A 152 -14.52 21.92 13.58
N PRO A 153 -13.56 22.44 14.36
CA PRO A 153 -12.32 22.99 13.79
C PRO A 153 -11.57 21.90 13.04
N ILE A 154 -11.09 22.20 11.82
CA ILE A 154 -10.44 21.22 10.95
C ILE A 154 -9.08 21.73 10.45
N ALA A 155 -8.05 20.92 10.64
CA ALA A 155 -6.80 21.05 9.91
C ALA A 155 -6.58 19.83 9.01
N VAL A 156 -6.36 20.09 7.72
CA VAL A 156 -6.02 19.04 6.76
C VAL A 156 -4.54 19.14 6.39
N VAL A 157 -3.89 17.98 6.20
CA VAL A 157 -2.45 17.93 5.90
C VAL A 157 -2.24 17.08 4.66
N GLY A 158 -1.46 17.54 3.70
CA GLY A 158 -1.25 16.81 2.46
C GLY A 158 -0.14 17.38 1.59
N ASP A 159 0.21 16.63 0.53
CA ASP A 159 1.15 17.05 -0.50
C ASP A 159 0.53 16.83 -1.89
N PRO A 160 0.15 17.88 -2.64
CA PRO A 160 -0.46 17.74 -3.96
C PRO A 160 0.42 16.97 -4.96
N PHE A 161 1.75 16.96 -4.76
CA PHE A 161 2.67 16.18 -5.59
C PHE A 161 2.63 14.69 -5.31
N GLN A 162 2.08 14.26 -4.18
CA GLN A 162 1.87 12.86 -3.86
C GLN A 162 0.48 12.33 -4.24
N SER A 163 -0.31 13.11 -4.95
CA SER A 163 -1.62 12.73 -5.49
C SER A 163 -1.46 11.82 -6.70
N ILE A 164 -1.32 10.52 -6.48
CA ILE A 164 -1.17 9.49 -7.52
C ILE A 164 -2.30 8.46 -7.52
N PHE A 165 -3.26 8.55 -6.60
CA PHE A 165 -4.52 7.81 -6.68
C PHE A 165 -5.43 8.49 -7.71
N GLY A 166 -6.15 7.75 -8.51
CA GLY A 166 -6.98 8.33 -9.59
C GLY A 166 -7.73 7.27 -10.36
N PHE A 167 -8.09 6.17 -9.68
CA PHE A 167 -8.76 5.04 -10.31
C PHE A 167 -10.19 4.91 -9.77
N GLY A 168 -11.15 4.85 -10.68
CA GLY A 168 -12.56 4.65 -10.37
C GLY A 168 -13.43 5.86 -10.70
N GLY A 169 -14.73 5.73 -10.55
CA GLY A 169 -15.72 6.77 -10.88
C GLY A 169 -15.73 7.99 -9.95
N ASP A 170 -14.95 7.97 -8.87
CA ASP A 170 -14.88 9.04 -7.87
C ASP A 170 -13.55 9.80 -8.00
N ARG A 171 -13.54 10.89 -8.78
CA ARG A 171 -12.34 11.69 -9.04
C ARG A 171 -11.77 12.27 -7.74
N LEU A 172 -10.48 12.51 -7.73
CA LEU A 172 -9.85 13.25 -6.65
C LEU A 172 -10.32 14.72 -6.63
N ALA A 173 -10.38 15.30 -5.44
CA ALA A 173 -10.59 16.72 -5.30
C ALA A 173 -9.40 17.49 -5.88
N ASP A 174 -9.68 18.50 -6.71
CA ASP A 174 -8.63 19.34 -7.25
C ASP A 174 -8.02 20.19 -6.14
N TRP A 175 -6.69 20.16 -6.06
CA TRP A 175 -6.00 20.80 -4.95
C TRP A 175 -6.17 22.32 -4.92
N GLN A 176 -6.10 22.98 -6.07
CA GLN A 176 -6.17 24.45 -6.15
C GLN A 176 -7.59 24.98 -6.13
N THR A 177 -8.47 24.39 -6.95
CA THR A 177 -9.81 24.93 -7.18
C THR A 177 -10.84 24.43 -6.17
N GLU A 178 -10.55 23.34 -5.44
CA GLU A 178 -11.49 22.77 -4.46
C GLU A 178 -10.88 22.73 -3.06
N VAL A 179 -9.67 22.15 -2.88
CA VAL A 179 -9.10 22.01 -1.54
C VAL A 179 -8.68 23.37 -0.98
N VAL A 180 -7.80 24.10 -1.66
CA VAL A 180 -7.28 25.39 -1.18
C VAL A 180 -8.37 26.47 -1.19
N ALA A 181 -9.34 26.40 -2.10
CA ALA A 181 -10.48 27.29 -2.11
C ALA A 181 -11.33 27.20 -0.86
N PHE A 182 -11.42 26.01 -0.24
CA PHE A 182 -12.18 25.82 1.00
C PHE A 182 -11.30 25.86 2.26
N PHE A 183 -10.12 25.25 2.22
CA PHE A 183 -9.13 25.24 3.31
C PHE A 183 -7.98 26.18 2.97
N PRO A 184 -7.95 27.42 3.46
CA PRO A 184 -6.81 28.34 3.24
C PRO A 184 -5.48 27.69 3.64
N VAL A 185 -4.41 28.01 2.93
CA VAL A 185 -3.07 27.53 3.27
C VAL A 185 -2.57 28.24 4.51
N GLU A 186 -2.37 27.49 5.60
CA GLU A 186 -1.88 28.00 6.88
C GLU A 186 -0.35 27.89 7.01
N GLY A 187 0.27 27.09 6.15
CA GLY A 187 1.72 26.98 6.08
C GLY A 187 2.20 25.81 5.25
N GLU A 188 3.51 25.77 5.04
CA GLU A 188 4.21 24.69 4.36
C GLU A 188 5.40 24.21 5.18
N LEU A 189 5.53 22.87 5.31
CA LEU A 189 6.69 22.25 5.93
C LEU A 189 7.87 22.26 4.95
N THR A 190 9.01 22.79 5.36
CA THR A 190 10.17 22.97 4.49
C THR A 190 11.41 22.19 4.93
N THR A 191 11.36 21.54 6.09
CA THR A 191 12.52 20.80 6.63
C THR A 191 12.44 19.32 6.27
N PRO A 192 13.37 18.77 5.48
CA PRO A 192 13.32 17.40 4.98
C PRO A 192 13.83 16.40 6.02
N TRP A 193 13.14 16.25 7.14
CA TRP A 193 13.54 15.47 8.31
C TRP A 193 13.94 14.02 8.02
N ARG A 194 13.24 13.36 7.09
CA ARG A 194 13.56 11.98 6.71
C ARG A 194 15.02 11.82 6.32
N TRP A 195 15.50 12.71 5.47
CA TRP A 195 16.86 12.66 4.93
C TRP A 195 17.89 13.21 5.91
N ILE A 196 17.56 14.26 6.66
CA ILE A 196 18.41 14.76 7.74
C ILE A 196 18.68 13.65 8.75
N ASN A 197 17.63 12.95 9.21
CA ASN A 197 17.75 11.84 10.17
C ASN A 197 18.47 10.63 9.59
N ALA A 198 18.47 10.45 8.27
CA ALA A 198 19.21 9.40 7.57
C ALA A 198 20.66 9.77 7.24
N GLY A 199 21.11 10.99 7.59
CA GLY A 199 22.45 11.49 7.25
C GLY A 199 22.62 11.86 5.77
N ALA A 200 21.53 12.17 5.06
CA ALA A 200 21.50 12.52 3.64
C ALA A 200 20.77 13.86 3.39
N ALA A 201 21.13 14.89 4.14
CA ALA A 201 20.46 16.20 4.10
C ALA A 201 20.46 16.83 2.70
N ASP A 202 21.55 16.67 1.95
CA ASP A 202 21.67 17.18 0.57
C ASP A 202 20.63 16.54 -0.35
N LEU A 203 20.37 15.24 -0.18
CA LEU A 203 19.33 14.54 -0.93
C LEU A 203 17.94 15.11 -0.62
N GLY A 204 17.67 15.41 0.65
CA GLY A 204 16.42 16.02 1.06
C GLY A 204 16.22 17.43 0.48
N SER A 205 17.26 18.26 0.53
CA SER A 205 17.24 19.61 -0.06
C SER A 205 17.04 19.57 -1.57
N TRP A 206 17.69 18.62 -2.24
CA TRP A 206 17.52 18.41 -3.67
C TRP A 206 16.07 17.97 -4.02
N PHE A 207 15.44 17.11 -3.22
CA PHE A 207 14.05 16.73 -3.45
C PHE A 207 13.08 17.90 -3.31
N LEU A 208 13.32 18.84 -2.41
CA LEU A 208 12.52 20.06 -2.31
C LEU A 208 12.74 20.96 -3.54
N SER A 209 13.97 21.07 -4.07
CA SER A 209 14.23 21.85 -5.29
C SER A 209 13.56 21.26 -6.52
N ILE A 210 13.70 19.94 -6.76
CA ILE A 210 13.08 19.31 -7.93
C ILE A 210 11.53 19.30 -7.83
N ARG A 211 10.96 19.29 -6.62
CA ARG A 211 9.52 19.47 -6.46
C ARG A 211 9.05 20.81 -7.02
N ALA A 212 9.79 21.87 -6.75
CA ALA A 212 9.50 23.20 -7.29
C ALA A 212 9.73 23.29 -8.81
N GLU A 213 10.73 22.58 -9.33
CA GLU A 213 10.98 22.48 -10.78
C GLU A 213 9.88 21.73 -11.50
N LEU A 214 9.49 20.57 -10.98
CA LEU A 214 8.37 19.76 -11.48
C LEU A 214 7.05 20.56 -11.46
N ALA A 215 6.82 21.37 -10.42
CA ALA A 215 5.64 22.23 -10.32
C ALA A 215 5.53 23.23 -11.49
N ARG A 216 6.66 23.62 -12.05
CA ARG A 216 6.74 24.52 -13.20
C ARG A 216 6.83 23.78 -14.55
N GLY A 217 6.75 22.45 -14.53
CA GLY A 217 6.91 21.63 -15.75
C GLY A 217 8.36 21.59 -16.26
N ALA A 218 9.34 21.90 -15.40
CA ALA A 218 10.74 21.89 -15.79
C ALA A 218 11.33 20.47 -15.80
N ALA A 219 12.34 20.26 -16.64
CA ALA A 219 13.09 19.02 -16.70
C ALA A 219 13.99 18.84 -15.47
N ILE A 220 14.22 17.59 -15.07
CA ILE A 220 15.20 17.23 -14.04
C ILE A 220 16.47 16.73 -14.72
N ASP A 221 17.61 17.36 -14.45
CA ASP A 221 18.92 16.88 -14.90
C ASP A 221 19.61 16.07 -13.79
N LEU A 222 19.63 14.75 -13.93
CA LEU A 222 20.21 13.83 -12.96
C LEU A 222 21.73 14.01 -12.76
N ARG A 223 22.43 14.66 -13.69
CA ARG A 223 23.87 14.96 -13.56
C ARG A 223 24.15 16.05 -12.52
N ARG A 224 23.10 16.85 -12.18
CA ARG A 224 23.16 17.89 -11.14
C ARG A 224 22.66 17.40 -9.78
N ALA A 225 22.26 16.13 -9.70
CA ALA A 225 21.79 15.55 -8.45
C ALA A 225 22.96 15.29 -7.47
N PRO A 226 22.72 15.23 -6.16
CA PRO A 226 23.73 14.86 -5.19
C PRO A 226 24.23 13.42 -5.40
N ALA A 227 25.40 13.09 -4.87
CA ALA A 227 26.04 11.77 -5.01
C ALA A 227 25.15 10.59 -4.55
N ALA A 228 24.16 10.86 -3.70
CA ALA A 228 23.16 9.88 -3.28
C ALA A 228 22.19 9.45 -4.39
N VAL A 229 22.12 10.20 -5.49
CA VAL A 229 21.34 9.87 -6.69
C VAL A 229 22.25 9.33 -7.77
N GLN A 230 22.04 8.10 -8.16
CA GLN A 230 22.81 7.44 -9.20
C GLN A 230 21.97 7.23 -10.45
N TRP A 231 22.37 7.84 -11.55
CA TRP A 231 21.79 7.56 -12.86
C TRP A 231 22.35 6.26 -13.43
N VAL A 232 21.47 5.37 -13.87
CA VAL A 232 21.78 4.13 -14.58
C VAL A 232 21.32 4.29 -16.01
N GLN A 233 22.25 4.46 -16.93
CA GLN A 233 21.96 4.67 -18.34
C GLN A 233 21.44 3.37 -18.97
N LEU A 234 20.22 3.42 -19.51
CA LEU A 234 19.64 2.37 -20.34
C LEU A 234 20.10 2.57 -21.80
N ASP A 235 20.48 1.47 -22.47
CA ASP A 235 21.06 1.48 -23.82
C ASP A 235 20.13 0.92 -24.90
N GLY A 236 18.91 0.52 -24.53
CA GLY A 236 17.90 -0.09 -25.41
C GLY A 236 18.20 -1.54 -25.80
N ARG A 237 19.36 -2.08 -25.44
CA ARG A 237 19.80 -3.45 -25.79
C ARG A 237 19.90 -4.36 -24.59
N ARG A 238 20.51 -3.85 -23.50
CA ARG A 238 20.77 -4.59 -22.26
C ARG A 238 19.94 -4.08 -21.09
N ASP A 239 18.88 -3.36 -21.35
CA ASP A 239 18.08 -2.65 -20.35
C ASP A 239 17.64 -3.55 -19.19
N ASN A 240 17.22 -4.79 -19.46
CA ASN A 240 16.83 -5.72 -18.41
C ASN A 240 18.02 -6.07 -17.50
N ALA A 241 19.18 -6.36 -18.07
CA ALA A 241 20.39 -6.66 -17.29
C ALA A 241 20.84 -5.47 -16.45
N LEU A 242 20.79 -4.25 -17.00
CA LEU A 242 21.12 -3.01 -16.30
C LEU A 242 20.15 -2.75 -15.13
N ARG A 243 18.85 -2.95 -15.32
CA ARG A 243 17.84 -2.84 -14.28
C ARG A 243 18.03 -3.88 -13.18
N LEU A 244 18.32 -5.14 -13.55
CA LEU A 244 18.60 -6.20 -12.58
C LEU A 244 19.86 -5.89 -11.76
N ALA A 245 20.94 -5.39 -12.40
CA ALA A 245 22.15 -4.95 -11.70
C ALA A 245 21.86 -3.80 -10.73
N ALA A 246 21.07 -2.80 -11.15
CA ALA A 246 20.65 -1.70 -10.28
C ALA A 246 19.83 -2.20 -9.07
N ALA A 247 18.91 -3.12 -9.30
CA ALA A 247 18.07 -3.67 -8.25
C ALA A 247 18.81 -4.65 -7.31
N ALA A 248 19.92 -5.21 -7.76
CA ALA A 248 20.82 -6.04 -6.96
C ALA A 248 21.80 -5.20 -6.10
N VAL A 249 21.61 -3.87 -6.04
CA VAL A 249 22.45 -2.95 -5.24
C VAL A 249 22.74 -3.52 -3.86
N GLU A 250 23.97 -3.33 -3.38
CA GLU A 250 24.34 -3.74 -2.03
C GLU A 250 23.46 -3.10 -0.96
N ALA A 251 22.96 -3.94 -0.07
CA ALA A 251 22.09 -3.57 1.03
C ALA A 251 22.56 -4.29 2.30
N PRO A 252 23.62 -3.79 2.98
CA PRO A 252 24.17 -4.45 4.16
C PRO A 252 23.20 -4.42 5.35
N GLY A 253 23.29 -5.40 6.22
CA GLY A 253 22.49 -5.50 7.44
C GLY A 253 20.98 -5.47 7.14
N ASP A 254 20.24 -4.61 7.84
CA ASP A 254 18.78 -4.44 7.71
C ASP A 254 18.38 -3.41 6.67
N THR A 255 19.29 -2.96 5.82
CA THR A 255 19.01 -1.99 4.74
C THR A 255 17.89 -2.48 3.85
N LYS A 256 16.87 -1.64 3.69
CA LYS A 256 15.69 -1.92 2.87
C LYS A 256 15.79 -1.29 1.50
N VAL A 257 15.35 -2.01 0.49
CA VAL A 257 15.34 -1.58 -0.91
C VAL A 257 13.94 -1.65 -1.47
N LEU A 258 13.43 -0.54 -1.98
CA LEU A 258 12.21 -0.50 -2.79
C LEU A 258 12.57 -0.45 -4.27
N ILE A 259 12.05 -1.39 -5.02
CA ILE A 259 12.26 -1.50 -6.48
C ILE A 259 10.93 -1.15 -7.15
N ILE A 260 10.93 -0.04 -7.89
CA ILE A 260 9.73 0.58 -8.42
C ILE A 260 9.64 0.26 -9.91
N GLY A 261 8.67 -0.60 -10.25
CA GLY A 261 8.36 -1.00 -11.62
C GLY A 261 7.19 -0.22 -12.23
N ASP A 262 6.87 -0.55 -13.47
CA ASP A 262 5.76 0.04 -14.20
C ASP A 262 4.42 -0.27 -13.49
N SER A 263 3.61 0.76 -13.29
CA SER A 263 2.30 0.62 -12.63
C SER A 263 1.28 -0.15 -13.45
N ASN A 264 1.47 -0.19 -14.77
CA ASN A 264 0.57 -0.87 -15.71
C ASN A 264 1.01 -2.30 -16.03
N ASP A 265 2.15 -2.74 -15.50
CA ASP A 265 2.68 -4.10 -15.73
C ASP A 265 2.93 -4.89 -14.42
N PRO A 266 1.88 -5.34 -13.73
CA PRO A 266 2.03 -6.19 -12.54
C PRO A 266 2.72 -7.53 -12.83
N ARG A 267 2.59 -8.06 -14.08
CA ARG A 267 3.26 -9.31 -14.47
C ARG A 267 4.76 -9.11 -14.60
N GLY A 268 5.19 -8.03 -15.23
CA GLY A 268 6.61 -7.67 -15.33
C GLY A 268 7.22 -7.42 -13.95
N GLN A 269 6.52 -6.79 -13.01
CA GLN A 269 6.98 -6.63 -11.63
C GLN A 269 7.22 -7.99 -10.93
N ARG A 270 6.31 -8.96 -11.11
CA ARG A 270 6.45 -10.33 -10.57
C ARG A 270 7.63 -11.08 -11.20
N GLN A 271 7.76 -11.02 -12.53
CA GLN A 271 8.89 -11.63 -13.24
C GLN A 271 10.21 -11.02 -12.81
N PHE A 272 10.24 -9.71 -12.58
CA PHE A 272 11.42 -9.00 -12.11
C PHE A 272 11.79 -9.45 -10.68
N ALA A 273 10.82 -9.53 -9.77
CA ALA A 273 11.04 -10.03 -8.41
C ALA A 273 11.52 -11.50 -8.41
N ARG A 274 11.02 -12.32 -9.35
CA ARG A 274 11.46 -13.71 -9.53
C ARG A 274 12.94 -13.84 -9.88
N GLN A 275 13.52 -12.83 -10.56
CA GLN A 275 14.92 -12.86 -11.02
C GLN A 275 15.90 -12.33 -9.97
N ILE A 276 15.46 -11.55 -8.98
CA ILE A 276 16.33 -10.92 -7.98
C ILE A 276 16.34 -11.74 -6.70
N ASN A 277 17.53 -12.14 -6.26
CA ASN A 277 17.66 -12.90 -5.02
C ASN A 277 17.17 -12.09 -3.81
N GLY A 278 16.34 -12.72 -2.98
CA GLY A 278 15.76 -12.11 -1.78
C GLY A 278 14.68 -11.03 -2.04
N ALA A 279 14.30 -10.77 -3.30
CA ALA A 279 13.21 -9.85 -3.60
C ALA A 279 11.85 -10.53 -3.47
N VAL A 280 10.87 -9.76 -2.98
CA VAL A 280 9.46 -10.14 -2.91
C VAL A 280 8.58 -9.07 -3.56
N THR A 281 7.42 -9.47 -4.07
CA THR A 281 6.44 -8.51 -4.58
C THR A 281 5.62 -7.90 -3.45
N VAL A 282 5.26 -6.64 -3.61
CA VAL A 282 4.20 -6.00 -2.82
C VAL A 282 2.88 -6.21 -3.56
N GLU A 283 2.01 -6.99 -2.98
CA GLU A 283 0.77 -7.40 -3.64
C GLU A 283 -0.31 -6.32 -3.56
N ALA A 284 -1.15 -6.26 -4.59
CA ALA A 284 -2.36 -5.45 -4.55
C ALA A 284 -3.33 -5.98 -3.47
N VAL A 285 -4.18 -5.10 -2.97
CA VAL A 285 -5.11 -5.42 -1.86
C VAL A 285 -6.16 -6.45 -2.27
N ASP A 286 -6.48 -6.53 -3.56
CA ASP A 286 -7.50 -7.43 -4.09
C ASP A 286 -7.08 -8.91 -4.14
N LEU A 287 -5.78 -9.21 -3.99
CA LEU A 287 -5.24 -10.57 -3.96
C LEU A 287 -5.90 -11.50 -5.01
N ARG A 288 -6.01 -11.04 -6.26
CA ARG A 288 -6.75 -11.76 -7.32
C ARG A 288 -6.30 -13.20 -7.47
N ASP A 289 -4.99 -13.46 -7.50
CA ASP A 289 -4.47 -14.81 -7.65
C ASP A 289 -4.94 -15.75 -6.51
N LEU A 290 -5.18 -15.24 -5.30
CA LEU A 290 -5.77 -16.02 -4.21
C LEU A 290 -7.23 -16.36 -4.50
N THR A 291 -8.03 -15.38 -4.93
CA THR A 291 -9.46 -15.62 -5.22
C THR A 291 -9.65 -16.49 -6.46
N ASP A 292 -8.79 -16.33 -7.46
CA ASP A 292 -8.78 -17.18 -8.66
C ASP A 292 -8.41 -18.62 -8.32
N PHE A 293 -7.44 -18.83 -7.42
CA PHE A 293 -7.12 -20.15 -6.89
C PHE A 293 -8.31 -20.77 -6.15
N GLY A 294 -9.04 -19.94 -5.34
CA GLY A 294 -10.26 -20.39 -4.64
C GLY A 294 -11.39 -20.83 -5.57
N VAL A 295 -11.45 -20.25 -6.79
CA VAL A 295 -12.42 -20.62 -7.82
C VAL A 295 -11.97 -21.86 -8.60
N SER A 296 -10.65 -21.98 -8.87
CA SER A 296 -10.10 -23.00 -9.76
C SER A 296 -9.87 -24.35 -9.08
N LEU A 297 -9.69 -24.36 -7.74
CA LEU A 297 -9.41 -25.58 -7.01
C LEU A 297 -10.68 -26.37 -6.71
N ASP A 298 -10.89 -27.46 -7.42
CA ASP A 298 -11.85 -28.52 -7.08
C ASP A 298 -11.09 -29.82 -6.79
N LEU A 299 -11.12 -30.26 -5.54
CA LEU A 299 -10.41 -31.46 -5.07
C LEU A 299 -10.96 -32.76 -5.71
N ARG A 300 -12.17 -32.76 -6.27
CA ARG A 300 -12.76 -33.90 -6.95
C ARG A 300 -12.25 -34.05 -8.38
N ASN A 301 -11.72 -32.97 -8.94
CA ASN A 301 -11.27 -32.95 -10.32
C ASN A 301 -9.91 -33.65 -10.46
N ALA A 302 -9.72 -34.41 -11.54
CA ALA A 302 -8.48 -35.09 -11.83
C ALA A 302 -7.27 -34.16 -12.00
N ASN A 303 -7.51 -32.90 -12.36
CA ASN A 303 -6.47 -31.88 -12.54
C ASN A 303 -6.11 -31.10 -11.24
N ALA A 304 -6.63 -31.49 -10.08
CA ALA A 304 -6.42 -30.76 -8.83
C ALA A 304 -4.93 -30.56 -8.51
N LEU A 305 -4.07 -31.58 -8.72
CA LEU A 305 -2.62 -31.45 -8.53
C LEU A 305 -2.03 -30.41 -9.48
N SER A 306 -2.44 -30.40 -10.74
CA SER A 306 -1.98 -29.40 -11.72
C SER A 306 -2.37 -27.98 -11.31
N VAL A 307 -3.58 -27.77 -10.76
CA VAL A 307 -4.04 -26.46 -10.27
C VAL A 307 -3.21 -25.98 -9.09
N VAL A 308 -2.94 -26.86 -8.09
CA VAL A 308 -2.11 -26.51 -6.93
C VAL A 308 -0.67 -26.23 -7.35
N SER A 309 -0.11 -27.07 -8.23
CA SER A 309 1.26 -26.91 -8.74
C SER A 309 1.42 -25.61 -9.54
N ALA A 310 0.49 -25.31 -10.44
CA ALA A 310 0.51 -24.06 -11.22
C ALA A 310 0.38 -22.81 -10.30
N PHE A 311 -0.45 -22.90 -9.25
CA PHE A 311 -0.52 -21.85 -8.24
C PHE A 311 0.82 -21.66 -7.52
N ALA A 312 1.48 -22.74 -7.10
CA ALA A 312 2.79 -22.69 -6.47
C ALA A 312 3.86 -22.09 -7.41
N GLU A 313 3.87 -22.46 -8.69
CA GLU A 313 4.79 -21.93 -9.71
C GLU A 313 4.63 -20.42 -9.93
N ASN A 314 3.39 -19.91 -9.82
CA ASN A 314 3.12 -18.45 -9.87
C ASN A 314 3.62 -17.70 -8.63
N LEU A 315 3.97 -18.40 -7.55
CA LEU A 315 4.45 -17.79 -6.30
C LEU A 315 5.94 -18.02 -6.04
N MET A 316 6.53 -19.04 -6.66
CA MET A 316 7.86 -19.54 -6.34
C MET A 316 8.75 -19.61 -7.58
N SER A 317 10.04 -19.31 -7.41
CA SER A 317 11.05 -19.50 -8.46
C SER A 317 11.75 -20.85 -8.30
N ASN A 318 12.38 -21.32 -9.38
CA ASN A 318 13.12 -22.58 -9.44
C ASN A 318 12.23 -23.81 -9.10
N PHE A 319 10.98 -23.74 -9.50
CA PHE A 319 9.99 -24.79 -9.38
C PHE A 319 9.25 -24.92 -10.71
N SER A 320 8.99 -26.16 -11.14
CA SER A 320 8.22 -26.51 -12.34
C SER A 320 6.99 -27.33 -11.94
N ALA A 321 5.81 -26.80 -12.22
CA ALA A 321 4.55 -27.49 -11.99
C ALA A 321 4.43 -28.74 -12.85
N GLU A 322 4.86 -28.67 -14.12
CA GLU A 322 4.82 -29.80 -15.06
C GLU A 322 5.70 -30.95 -14.60
N ASP A 323 6.92 -30.68 -14.13
CA ASP A 323 7.84 -31.71 -13.65
C ASP A 323 7.29 -32.41 -12.41
N LEU A 324 6.68 -31.67 -11.46
CA LEU A 324 6.06 -32.29 -10.30
C LEU A 324 4.89 -33.18 -10.66
N VAL A 325 3.99 -32.74 -11.55
CA VAL A 325 2.85 -33.53 -12.01
C VAL A 325 3.33 -34.80 -12.72
N ARG A 326 4.33 -34.68 -13.60
CA ARG A 326 4.92 -35.80 -14.35
C ARG A 326 5.59 -36.83 -13.44
N SER A 327 6.44 -36.39 -12.51
CA SER A 327 7.13 -37.29 -11.57
C SER A 327 6.15 -37.97 -10.62
N THR A 328 5.09 -37.29 -10.18
CA THR A 328 4.01 -37.86 -9.36
C THR A 328 3.26 -38.97 -10.13
N ALA A 329 2.92 -38.72 -11.40
CA ALA A 329 2.27 -39.71 -12.25
C ALA A 329 3.16 -40.94 -12.50
N SER A 330 4.46 -40.74 -12.78
CA SER A 330 5.43 -41.81 -12.97
C SER A 330 5.64 -42.65 -11.69
N SER A 331 5.64 -42.00 -10.54
CA SER A 331 5.73 -42.71 -9.24
C SER A 331 4.52 -43.58 -9.00
N ARG A 332 3.31 -43.11 -9.26
CA ARG A 332 2.07 -43.87 -9.09
C ARG A 332 1.96 -45.02 -10.07
N ALA A 333 2.57 -44.88 -11.24
CA ALA A 333 2.66 -45.96 -12.24
C ALA A 333 3.81 -46.97 -11.96
N GLY A 334 4.62 -46.73 -10.92
CA GLY A 334 5.77 -47.58 -10.61
C GLY A 334 6.93 -47.48 -11.61
N THR A 335 6.96 -46.44 -12.43
CA THR A 335 7.96 -46.24 -13.50
C THR A 335 9.05 -45.24 -13.13
N LEU A 336 9.00 -44.63 -11.93
CA LEU A 336 10.00 -43.69 -11.46
C LEU A 336 11.26 -44.43 -10.98
N GLY A 337 12.37 -44.29 -11.69
CA GLY A 337 13.62 -45.00 -11.41
C GLY A 337 14.50 -44.47 -10.26
N ARG A 338 13.96 -43.59 -9.41
CA ARG A 338 14.66 -42.96 -8.31
C ARG A 338 13.76 -42.75 -7.07
N ALA A 339 14.35 -42.48 -5.93
CA ALA A 339 13.60 -42.07 -4.72
C ALA A 339 12.88 -40.74 -4.94
N LEU A 340 11.73 -40.59 -4.32
CA LEU A 340 10.94 -39.35 -4.29
C LEU A 340 11.63 -38.33 -3.39
N SER A 341 11.63 -37.07 -3.81
CA SER A 341 11.88 -35.94 -2.93
C SER A 341 10.69 -35.68 -1.98
N ASP A 342 10.91 -34.93 -0.90
CA ASP A 342 9.84 -34.57 0.06
C ASP A 342 8.64 -33.91 -0.64
N MET A 343 8.91 -33.07 -1.64
CA MET A 343 7.88 -32.39 -2.43
C MET A 343 7.06 -33.38 -3.26
N GLU A 344 7.73 -34.33 -3.91
CA GLU A 344 7.07 -35.38 -4.71
C GLU A 344 6.28 -36.34 -3.83
N GLN A 345 6.83 -36.66 -2.63
CA GLN A 345 6.11 -37.47 -1.65
C GLN A 345 4.83 -36.75 -1.18
N ALA A 346 4.90 -35.44 -0.90
CA ALA A 346 3.71 -34.67 -0.53
C ALA A 346 2.68 -34.61 -1.68
N ALA A 347 3.13 -34.57 -2.92
CA ALA A 347 2.24 -34.61 -4.10
C ALA A 347 1.53 -35.96 -4.25
N VAL A 348 2.24 -37.10 -4.03
CA VAL A 348 1.63 -38.44 -4.02
C VAL A 348 0.57 -38.52 -2.91
N VAL A 349 0.90 -38.10 -1.67
CA VAL A 349 -0.05 -38.08 -0.56
C VAL A 349 -1.26 -37.17 -0.84
N PHE A 350 -1.06 -36.01 -1.52
CA PHE A 350 -2.17 -35.18 -1.96
C PHE A 350 -3.08 -35.89 -2.95
N GLU A 351 -2.53 -36.60 -3.93
CA GLU A 351 -3.30 -37.38 -4.93
C GLU A 351 -4.11 -38.50 -4.26
N GLU A 352 -3.63 -39.09 -3.18
CA GLU A 352 -4.34 -40.15 -2.45
C GLU A 352 -5.46 -39.57 -1.57
N LYS A 353 -5.18 -38.49 -0.81
CA LYS A 353 -6.10 -37.94 0.19
C LYS A 353 -7.10 -36.93 -0.36
N ARG A 354 -6.68 -36.09 -1.30
CA ARG A 354 -7.46 -35.01 -1.91
C ARG A 354 -8.23 -34.16 -0.90
N THR A 355 -7.51 -33.68 0.12
CA THR A 355 -8.05 -32.86 1.21
C THR A 355 -7.38 -31.49 1.26
N LEU A 356 -8.06 -30.48 1.83
CA LEU A 356 -7.48 -29.13 2.02
C LEU A 356 -6.21 -29.14 2.89
N PRO A 357 -6.09 -29.92 3.98
CA PRO A 357 -4.83 -30.08 4.70
C PRO A 357 -3.69 -30.60 3.82
N ALA A 358 -3.97 -31.59 2.94
CA ALA A 358 -2.94 -32.11 2.04
C ALA A 358 -2.48 -31.06 1.02
N VAL A 359 -3.33 -30.12 0.61
CA VAL A 359 -2.92 -28.94 -0.19
C VAL A 359 -1.95 -28.06 0.58
N VAL A 360 -2.22 -27.78 1.86
CA VAL A 360 -1.31 -27.02 2.73
C VAL A 360 0.04 -27.70 2.83
N ASP A 361 0.05 -29.00 3.13
CA ASP A 361 1.28 -29.81 3.25
C ASP A 361 2.10 -29.78 1.97
N LEU A 362 1.45 -29.93 0.81
CA LEU A 362 2.09 -29.85 -0.51
C LEU A 362 2.71 -28.46 -0.75
N LEU A 363 1.98 -27.37 -0.50
CA LEU A 363 2.52 -26.00 -0.66
C LEU A 363 3.70 -25.74 0.29
N VAL A 364 3.68 -26.29 1.50
CA VAL A 364 4.78 -26.20 2.47
C VAL A 364 5.99 -27.01 1.96
N ALA A 365 5.78 -28.22 1.47
CA ALA A 365 6.86 -29.08 0.95
C ALA A 365 7.53 -28.43 -0.28
N ILE A 366 6.75 -27.87 -1.21
CA ILE A 366 7.30 -27.13 -2.36
C ILE A 366 8.13 -25.93 -1.89
N ASN A 367 7.61 -25.12 -0.94
CA ASN A 367 8.31 -23.95 -0.45
C ASN A 367 9.61 -24.27 0.32
N ARG A 368 9.73 -25.48 0.87
CA ARG A 368 10.93 -25.95 1.60
C ARG A 368 11.93 -26.67 0.69
N ALA A 369 11.54 -26.98 -0.53
CA ALA A 369 12.42 -27.73 -1.46
C ALA A 369 13.69 -26.94 -1.76
N GLY A 370 14.83 -27.64 -1.85
CA GLY A 370 16.14 -27.04 -2.07
C GLY A 370 16.17 -26.19 -3.35
N GLY A 371 16.62 -24.95 -3.25
CA GLY A 371 16.69 -24.01 -4.36
C GLY A 371 15.39 -23.26 -4.67
N VAL A 372 14.24 -23.71 -4.19
CA VAL A 372 12.95 -23.03 -4.37
C VAL A 372 12.93 -21.74 -3.50
N ARG A 373 12.42 -20.67 -4.08
CA ARG A 373 12.29 -19.39 -3.39
C ARG A 373 10.92 -18.76 -3.62
N CYS A 374 10.19 -18.52 -2.55
CA CYS A 374 8.92 -17.79 -2.61
C CYS A 374 9.16 -16.28 -2.78
N TYR A 375 8.78 -15.73 -3.93
CA TYR A 375 8.85 -14.28 -4.19
C TYR A 375 7.50 -13.56 -3.98
N ARG A 376 6.43 -14.32 -3.66
CA ARG A 376 5.08 -13.81 -3.35
C ARG A 376 4.57 -14.35 -2.00
N PRO A 377 5.32 -14.14 -0.90
CA PRO A 377 5.00 -14.77 0.39
C PRO A 377 3.66 -14.33 0.98
N ALA A 378 3.20 -13.12 0.67
CA ALA A 378 1.91 -12.62 1.14
C ALA A 378 0.73 -13.42 0.56
N VAL A 379 0.80 -13.81 -0.73
CA VAL A 379 -0.23 -14.63 -1.38
C VAL A 379 -0.18 -16.05 -0.85
N LEU A 380 1.01 -16.63 -0.68
CA LEU A 380 1.18 -17.96 -0.10
C LEU A 380 0.59 -18.04 1.32
N ALA A 381 0.95 -17.12 2.19
CA ALA A 381 0.43 -17.08 3.56
C ALA A 381 -1.09 -16.86 3.60
N ALA A 382 -1.63 -16.05 2.69
CA ALA A 382 -3.06 -15.85 2.56
C ALA A 382 -3.79 -17.13 2.09
N ALA A 383 -3.21 -17.86 1.13
CA ALA A 383 -3.75 -19.14 0.65
C ALA A 383 -3.74 -20.20 1.75
N GLN A 384 -2.65 -20.32 2.49
CA GLN A 384 -2.56 -21.25 3.63
C GLN A 384 -3.61 -20.96 4.68
N ARG A 385 -3.82 -19.68 5.05
CA ARG A 385 -4.87 -19.29 6.01
C ARG A 385 -6.27 -19.58 5.48
N ALA A 386 -6.52 -19.34 4.18
CA ALA A 386 -7.81 -19.64 3.57
C ALA A 386 -8.11 -21.14 3.54
N LEU A 387 -7.10 -21.98 3.23
CA LEU A 387 -7.22 -23.44 3.26
C LEU A 387 -7.50 -23.95 4.68
N GLN A 388 -6.81 -23.41 5.69
CA GLN A 388 -7.04 -23.74 7.09
C GLN A 388 -8.43 -23.31 7.57
N LEU A 389 -8.88 -22.11 7.20
CA LEU A 389 -10.21 -21.60 7.54
C LEU A 389 -11.32 -22.46 6.95
N ALA A 390 -11.19 -22.86 5.68
CA ALA A 390 -12.14 -23.74 5.02
C ALA A 390 -12.12 -25.18 5.57
N GLY A 391 -10.98 -25.64 6.08
CA GLY A 391 -10.82 -26.96 6.72
C GLY A 391 -11.29 -27.02 8.17
N SER A 392 -11.55 -25.87 8.82
CA SER A 392 -12.08 -25.83 10.18
C SER A 392 -13.58 -26.13 10.20
N LEU A 393 -14.08 -26.61 11.38
CA LEU A 393 -15.47 -27.00 11.61
C LEU A 393 -16.46 -25.79 11.51
N GLY A 394 -16.73 -25.31 10.33
CA GLY A 394 -17.60 -24.13 10.14
C GLY A 394 -18.28 -24.04 8.77
N GLY A 395 -18.03 -24.98 7.85
CA GLY A 395 -18.78 -25.11 6.60
C GLY A 395 -18.52 -24.03 5.53
N LEU A 396 -17.50 -23.17 5.68
CA LEU A 396 -17.13 -22.24 4.62
C LEU A 396 -16.50 -23.01 3.45
N SER A 397 -16.96 -22.72 2.22
CA SER A 397 -16.27 -23.22 1.03
C SER A 397 -14.86 -22.58 0.94
N PHE A 398 -13.92 -23.27 0.28
CA PHE A 398 -12.57 -22.70 0.06
C PHE A 398 -12.65 -21.36 -0.68
N ARG A 399 -13.55 -21.23 -1.65
CA ARG A 399 -13.83 -19.98 -2.36
C ARG A 399 -14.22 -18.85 -1.40
N ASP A 400 -15.17 -19.10 -0.50
CA ASP A 400 -15.62 -18.08 0.46
C ASP A 400 -14.54 -17.74 1.48
N ALA A 401 -13.74 -18.72 1.89
CA ALA A 401 -12.59 -18.53 2.75
C ALA A 401 -11.52 -17.62 2.10
N THR A 402 -11.26 -17.77 0.79
CA THR A 402 -10.34 -16.86 0.09
C THR A 402 -10.84 -15.42 0.06
N VAL A 403 -12.14 -15.22 -0.10
CA VAL A 403 -12.76 -13.88 -0.02
C VAL A 403 -12.64 -13.31 1.39
N ALA A 404 -12.92 -14.10 2.43
CA ALA A 404 -12.80 -13.66 3.83
C ALA A 404 -11.35 -13.25 4.19
N ILE A 405 -10.36 -14.06 3.79
CA ILE A 405 -8.94 -13.75 4.02
C ILE A 405 -8.50 -12.51 3.24
N ARG A 406 -8.99 -12.30 2.01
CA ARG A 406 -8.75 -11.07 1.25
C ARG A 406 -9.25 -9.84 2.00
N GLU A 407 -10.49 -9.87 2.51
CA GLU A 407 -11.04 -8.74 3.27
C GLU A 407 -10.26 -8.48 4.57
N GLN A 408 -9.88 -9.53 5.30
CA GLN A 408 -9.01 -9.39 6.47
C GLN A 408 -7.64 -8.78 6.12
N SER A 409 -7.06 -9.14 4.98
CA SER A 409 -5.75 -8.62 4.52
C SER A 409 -5.77 -7.11 4.25
N ARG A 410 -6.94 -6.53 3.98
CA ARG A 410 -7.13 -5.08 3.86
C ARG A 410 -6.93 -4.33 5.17
N LEU A 411 -7.11 -5.00 6.29
CA LEU A 411 -7.04 -4.39 7.62
C LEU A 411 -5.64 -4.45 8.23
N VAL A 412 -4.77 -5.31 7.71
CA VAL A 412 -3.45 -5.58 8.28
C VAL A 412 -2.39 -4.82 7.47
N GLY A 413 -1.54 -4.06 8.18
CA GLY A 413 -0.36 -3.43 7.57
C GLY A 413 0.61 -4.50 7.02
N ARG A 414 1.33 -4.16 5.96
CA ARG A 414 2.28 -5.08 5.31
C ARG A 414 3.69 -4.82 5.81
N PRO A 415 4.35 -5.80 6.44
CA PRO A 415 5.76 -5.65 6.77
C PRO A 415 6.58 -5.54 5.49
N LEU A 416 7.48 -4.56 5.43
CA LEU A 416 8.37 -4.37 4.31
C LEU A 416 9.49 -5.42 4.36
N ALA A 417 9.60 -6.23 3.33
CA ALA A 417 10.74 -7.13 3.17
C ALA A 417 12.01 -6.35 2.85
N ARG A 418 13.16 -7.00 2.98
CA ARG A 418 14.47 -6.38 2.72
C ARG A 418 14.58 -5.83 1.29
N ARG A 419 14.01 -6.55 0.30
CA ARG A 419 13.85 -6.07 -1.07
C ARG A 419 12.39 -6.25 -1.49
N SER A 420 11.74 -5.17 -1.84
CA SER A 420 10.33 -5.18 -2.21
C SER A 420 10.13 -4.57 -3.59
N VAL A 421 9.45 -5.30 -4.47
CA VAL A 421 9.14 -4.87 -5.85
C VAL A 421 7.66 -4.53 -5.94
N GLY A 422 7.35 -3.38 -6.51
CA GLY A 422 5.98 -2.95 -6.74
C GLY A 422 5.87 -1.72 -7.62
N SER A 423 4.64 -1.29 -7.92
CA SER A 423 4.40 -0.01 -8.58
C SER A 423 4.55 1.14 -7.60
N THR A 424 4.68 2.36 -8.12
CA THR A 424 4.68 3.59 -7.32
C THR A 424 3.47 3.64 -6.39
N LEU A 425 2.29 3.24 -6.88
CA LEU A 425 1.05 3.23 -6.12
C LEU A 425 1.07 2.22 -4.96
N LEU A 426 1.56 1.00 -5.21
CA LEU A 426 1.65 -0.04 -4.18
C LEU A 426 2.67 0.27 -3.09
N LEU A 427 3.71 1.04 -3.45
CA LEU A 427 4.81 1.43 -2.57
C LEU A 427 4.60 2.80 -1.93
N LYS A 428 3.52 3.51 -2.29
CA LYS A 428 3.17 4.79 -1.63
C LYS A 428 2.94 4.57 -0.13
N GLY A 429 3.48 5.49 0.68
CA GLY A 429 3.45 5.38 2.15
C GLY A 429 4.50 4.44 2.75
N LEU A 430 5.20 3.62 1.94
CA LEU A 430 6.35 2.85 2.39
C LEU A 430 7.64 3.65 2.20
N GLU A 431 8.61 3.42 3.07
CA GLU A 431 9.91 4.09 3.08
C GLU A 431 11.02 3.04 3.19
N ALA A 432 12.13 3.28 2.50
CA ALA A 432 13.30 2.42 2.54
C ALA A 432 14.59 3.24 2.53
N ASP A 433 15.73 2.61 2.79
CA ASP A 433 17.03 3.27 2.69
C ASP A 433 17.38 3.57 1.24
N ILE A 434 17.03 2.65 0.34
CA ILE A 434 17.34 2.74 -1.10
C ILE A 434 16.05 2.61 -1.91
N SER A 435 15.86 3.50 -2.88
CA SER A 435 14.88 3.31 -3.95
C SER A 435 15.54 3.08 -5.29
N VAL A 436 15.03 2.14 -6.09
CA VAL A 436 15.47 1.82 -7.44
C VAL A 436 14.30 2.00 -8.39
N ILE A 437 14.41 2.94 -9.31
CA ILE A 437 13.36 3.27 -10.27
C ILE A 437 13.74 2.63 -11.62
N LEU A 438 12.97 1.64 -12.05
CA LEU A 438 13.34 0.81 -13.20
C LEU A 438 13.12 1.49 -14.57
N ASN A 439 12.22 2.49 -14.64
CA ASN A 439 11.92 3.20 -15.88
C ASN A 439 11.43 4.63 -15.60
N ALA A 440 12.32 5.51 -15.19
CA ALA A 440 11.99 6.88 -14.82
C ALA A 440 11.46 7.72 -16.01
N GLY A 441 11.95 7.43 -17.22
CA GLY A 441 11.55 8.16 -18.43
C GLY A 441 10.08 7.96 -18.84
N ALA A 442 9.43 6.92 -18.35
CA ALA A 442 8.01 6.65 -18.64
C ALA A 442 7.06 7.18 -17.54
N MET A 443 7.58 7.75 -16.46
CA MET A 443 6.78 8.25 -15.36
C MET A 443 6.32 9.68 -15.58
N ASN A 444 5.09 10.01 -15.17
CA ASN A 444 4.66 11.39 -15.04
C ASN A 444 5.31 12.06 -13.79
N ALA A 445 5.21 13.39 -13.69
CA ALA A 445 5.87 14.18 -12.67
C ALA A 445 5.56 13.71 -11.23
N ARG A 446 4.29 13.42 -10.95
CA ARG A 446 3.85 12.97 -9.61
C ARG A 446 4.36 11.58 -9.27
N ASN A 447 4.23 10.62 -10.19
CA ASN A 447 4.76 9.27 -9.99
C ASN A 447 6.28 9.27 -9.82
N LEU A 448 7.00 10.07 -10.62
CA LEU A 448 8.44 10.21 -10.51
C LEU A 448 8.85 10.78 -9.15
N TYR A 449 8.21 11.88 -8.72
CA TYR A 449 8.47 12.48 -7.40
C TYR A 449 8.21 11.48 -6.26
N VAL A 450 7.05 10.82 -6.28
CA VAL A 450 6.72 9.80 -5.28
C VAL A 450 7.75 8.67 -5.28
N ALA A 451 8.13 8.16 -6.44
CA ALA A 451 9.11 7.08 -6.58
C ALA A 451 10.49 7.48 -6.02
N MET A 452 10.99 8.65 -6.40
CA MET A 452 12.29 9.17 -5.95
C MET A 452 12.33 9.39 -4.43
N THR A 453 11.25 9.93 -3.86
CA THR A 453 11.16 10.24 -2.43
C THR A 453 10.93 9.01 -1.53
N ARG A 454 10.92 7.79 -2.06
CA ARG A 454 10.87 6.55 -1.24
C ARG A 454 12.21 6.19 -0.61
N GLY A 455 13.33 6.57 -1.22
CA GLY A 455 14.68 6.33 -0.70
C GLY A 455 15.09 7.42 0.30
N SER A 456 15.53 7.01 1.49
CA SER A 456 16.00 7.95 2.51
C SER A 456 17.51 8.23 2.43
N ARG A 457 18.31 7.31 1.84
CA ARG A 457 19.78 7.41 1.77
C ARG A 457 20.31 7.42 0.34
N ARG A 458 19.69 6.66 -0.56
CA ARG A 458 20.17 6.48 -1.93
C ARG A 458 19.03 6.25 -2.90
N VAL A 459 19.19 6.77 -4.13
CA VAL A 459 18.23 6.59 -5.22
C VAL A 459 18.98 6.18 -6.48
N LEU A 460 18.56 5.07 -7.09
CA LEU A 460 19.05 4.64 -8.39
C LEU A 460 17.94 4.90 -9.43
N VAL A 461 18.27 5.60 -10.50
CA VAL A 461 17.30 6.04 -11.51
C VAL A 461 17.71 5.47 -12.86
N CYS A 462 16.97 4.48 -13.36
CA CYS A 462 17.19 3.89 -14.68
C CYS A 462 16.41 4.69 -15.73
N SER A 463 17.11 5.24 -16.72
CA SER A 463 16.53 5.96 -17.86
C SER A 463 17.50 6.01 -19.03
N ALA A 464 16.98 6.18 -20.25
CA ALA A 464 17.82 6.34 -21.45
C ALA A 464 18.56 7.68 -21.48
N SER A 465 17.93 8.74 -20.93
CA SER A 465 18.49 10.09 -20.84
C SER A 465 18.72 10.50 -19.39
N PRO A 466 19.80 11.24 -19.08
CA PRO A 466 19.99 11.85 -17.76
C PRO A 466 19.03 13.03 -17.53
N ILE A 467 18.40 13.54 -18.58
CA ILE A 467 17.41 14.61 -18.50
C ILE A 467 16.03 13.98 -18.58
N LEU A 468 15.26 14.13 -17.52
CA LEU A 468 13.88 13.62 -17.41
C LEU A 468 12.91 14.77 -17.66
N ASN A 469 11.99 14.58 -18.64
CA ASN A 469 10.92 15.50 -18.99
C ASN A 469 9.56 14.84 -18.68
N PRO A 470 9.19 14.69 -17.40
CA PRO A 470 7.95 14.00 -17.07
C PRO A 470 6.74 14.85 -17.44
N ALA A 471 5.75 14.23 -18.10
CA ALA A 471 4.44 14.86 -18.32
C ALA A 471 3.71 15.08 -16.97
N TRP A 472 2.75 16.00 -16.98
CA TRP A 472 1.84 16.24 -15.84
C TRP A 472 0.75 15.19 -15.70
#